data_3b5bb46e61bbe9e4d98d951de2cc2e26
#
_entry.id   3b5bb46e61bbe9e4d98d951de2cc2e26
#
_cell.length_a   1.000
_cell.length_b   1.000
_cell.length_c   1.000
_cell.angle_alpha   90.00
_cell.angle_beta   90.00
_cell.angle_gamma   90.00
#
_symmetry.space_group_name_H-M   'P 1'
#
loop_
_entity.id
_entity.type
_entity.pdbx_description
1 polymer ?
#
loop_
_entity_poly.entity_id
_entity_poly.type
_entity_poly.pdbx_seq_one_letter_code
_entity_poly.pdbx_strand_id
1 'polypeptide(L)' 'MEKRIKQIHKQLDRLEREFLCNSNRMKSLSDEGMRGCSEYWRIHRDSVAINDQIRDLLQELWKLQDEE' A
#
# COMPACT_ATOMS: atom_id res chain seq x y z
N MET A 1 21.95 -5.33 -9.03
CA MET A 1 20.56 -5.80 -9.10
C MET A 1 19.99 -6.32 -7.80
N GLU A 2 20.76 -7.13 -7.05
CA GLU A 2 20.31 -7.58 -5.73
C GLU A 2 20.02 -6.43 -4.78
N LYS A 3 20.80 -5.38 -4.85
CA LYS A 3 20.64 -4.21 -3.99
C LYS A 3 19.29 -3.52 -4.25
N ARG A 4 18.91 -3.40 -5.52
CA ARG A 4 17.64 -2.79 -5.89
C ARG A 4 16.46 -3.69 -5.47
N ILE A 5 16.60 -5.00 -5.65
CA ILE A 5 15.57 -5.96 -5.25
C ILE A 5 15.32 -5.87 -3.75
N LYS A 6 16.39 -5.79 -2.94
CA LYS A 6 16.25 -5.64 -1.49
C LYS A 6 15.55 -4.33 -1.12
N GLN A 7 15.87 -3.25 -1.81
CA GLN A 7 15.21 -1.96 -1.58
C GLN A 7 13.72 -2.03 -1.88
N ILE A 8 13.37 -2.70 -2.98
CA ILE A 8 11.96 -2.87 -3.37
C ILE A 8 11.21 -3.66 -2.29
N HIS A 9 11.80 -4.75 -1.79
CA HIS A 9 11.17 -5.54 -0.73
C HIS A 9 10.94 -4.71 0.54
N LYS A 10 11.91 -3.89 0.92
CA LYS A 10 11.76 -3.00 2.09
C LYS A 10 10.63 -2.00 1.89
N GLN A 11 10.56 -1.41 0.71
CA GLN A 11 9.51 -0.44 0.38
C GLN A 11 8.14 -1.11 0.37
N LEU A 12 8.04 -2.32 -0.18
CA LEU A 12 6.81 -3.08 -0.19
C LEU A 12 6.34 -3.40 1.22
N ASP A 13 7.24 -3.84 2.10
CA ASP A 13 6.90 -4.14 3.49
C ASP A 13 6.34 -2.91 4.19
N ARG A 14 6.96 -1.75 4.00
CA ARG A 14 6.49 -0.50 4.60
C ARG A 14 5.12 -0.11 4.08
N LEU A 15 4.93 -0.18 2.76
CA LEU A 15 3.67 0.19 2.13
C LEU A 15 2.54 -0.76 2.54
N GLU A 16 2.84 -2.04 2.66
CA GLU A 16 1.85 -3.02 3.11
C GLU A 16 1.40 -2.75 4.54
N ARG A 17 2.33 -2.35 5.42
CA ARG A 17 1.98 -1.99 6.80
C ARG A 17 1.11 -0.75 6.84
N GLU A 18 1.45 0.27 6.05
CA GLU A 18 0.65 1.48 5.96
C GLU A 18 -0.75 1.19 5.42
N PHE A 19 -0.84 0.35 4.41
CA PHE A 19 -2.12 -0.07 3.84
C PHE A 19 -2.97 -0.79 4.89
N LEU A 20 -2.35 -1.70 5.65
CA LEU A 20 -3.05 -2.44 6.70
C LEU A 20 -3.55 -1.51 7.81
N CYS A 21 -2.73 -0.55 8.23
CA CYS A 21 -3.14 0.46 9.21
C CYS A 21 -4.36 1.25 8.72
N ASN A 22 -4.32 1.68 7.47
CA ASN A 22 -5.42 2.43 6.86
C ASN A 22 -6.68 1.57 6.79
N SER A 23 -6.55 0.30 6.41
CA SER A 23 -7.68 -0.62 6.34
C SER A 23 -8.33 -0.82 7.71
N ASN A 24 -7.52 -0.99 8.74
CA ASN A 24 -8.00 -1.16 10.11
C ASN A 24 -8.72 0.11 10.59
N ARG A 25 -8.17 1.28 10.26
CA ARG A 25 -8.80 2.55 10.63
C ARG A 25 -10.15 2.74 9.93
N MET A 26 -10.22 2.41 8.64
CA MET A 26 -11.47 2.48 7.88
C MET A 26 -12.52 1.53 8.46
N LYS A 27 -12.10 0.33 8.85
CA LYS A 27 -12.99 -0.63 9.47
C LYS A 27 -13.54 -0.10 10.79
N SER A 28 -12.69 0.51 11.61
CA SER A 28 -13.11 1.10 12.89
C SER A 28 -14.14 2.21 12.65
N LEU A 29 -13.90 3.08 11.68
CA LEU A 29 -14.85 4.15 11.35
C LEU A 29 -16.18 3.59 10.86
N SER A 30 -16.13 2.54 10.05
CA SER A 30 -17.34 1.88 9.56
C SER A 30 -18.12 1.25 10.72
N ASP A 31 -17.43 0.60 11.65
CA ASP A 31 -18.06 -0.03 12.81
C ASP A 31 -18.70 1.00 13.74
N GLU A 32 -18.15 2.21 13.79
CA GLU A 32 -18.71 3.32 14.58
C GLU A 32 -19.86 4.04 13.86
N GLY A 33 -20.23 3.58 12.66
CA GLY A 33 -21.28 4.23 11.86
C GLY A 33 -20.83 5.48 11.15
N MET A 34 -19.51 5.69 11.04
CA MET A 34 -18.92 6.89 10.42
C MET A 34 -18.42 6.63 8.99
N ARG A 35 -18.95 5.60 8.37
CA ARG A 35 -18.64 5.30 6.98
C ARG A 35 -19.09 6.46 6.09
N GLY A 36 -18.19 6.95 5.27
CA GLY A 36 -18.48 8.08 4.38
C GLY A 36 -18.15 9.44 4.96
N CYS A 37 -17.62 9.53 6.19
CA CYS A 37 -17.13 10.79 6.73
C CYS A 37 -15.87 11.26 6.01
N SER A 38 -15.48 12.53 6.21
CA SER A 38 -14.31 13.10 5.55
C SER A 38 -13.04 12.31 5.80
N GLU A 39 -12.84 11.88 7.05
CA GLU A 39 -11.66 11.07 7.43
C GLU A 39 -11.66 9.73 6.69
N TYR A 40 -12.80 9.08 6.60
CA TYR A 40 -12.94 7.81 5.90
C TYR A 40 -12.50 7.95 4.44
N TRP A 41 -12.99 8.97 3.74
CA TRP A 41 -12.65 9.17 2.32
C TRP A 41 -11.19 9.57 2.12
N ARG A 42 -10.63 10.33 3.06
CA ARG A 42 -9.21 10.70 3.00
C ARG A 42 -8.33 9.45 3.13
N ILE A 43 -8.64 8.58 4.09
CA ILE A 43 -7.92 7.32 4.28
C ILE A 43 -8.07 6.42 3.06
N HIS A 44 -9.26 6.36 2.50
CA HIS A 44 -9.51 5.58 1.28
C HIS A 44 -8.64 6.08 0.13
N ARG A 45 -8.57 7.38 -0.07
CA ARG A 45 -7.73 7.98 -1.11
C ARG A 45 -6.26 7.66 -0.91
N ASP A 46 -5.77 7.78 0.32
CA ASP A 46 -4.39 7.43 0.66
C ASP A 46 -4.13 5.95 0.38
N SER A 47 -5.08 5.07 0.68
CA SER A 47 -4.97 3.63 0.44
C SER A 47 -4.87 3.32 -1.05
N VAL A 48 -5.63 4.02 -1.88
CA VAL A 48 -5.55 3.86 -3.33
C VAL A 48 -4.16 4.25 -3.84
N ALA A 49 -3.62 5.37 -3.35
CA ALA A 49 -2.27 5.82 -3.72
C ALA A 49 -1.21 4.81 -3.30
N ILE A 50 -1.33 4.26 -2.09
CA ILE A 50 -0.40 3.23 -1.59
C ILE A 50 -0.48 1.98 -2.46
N ASN A 51 -1.68 1.56 -2.82
CA ASN A 51 -1.87 0.38 -3.66
C ASN A 51 -1.24 0.57 -5.05
N ASP A 52 -1.36 1.77 -5.63
CA ASP A 52 -0.73 2.09 -6.91
C ASP A 52 0.79 2.01 -6.81
N GLN A 53 1.39 2.49 -5.72
CA GLN A 53 2.82 2.39 -5.49
C GLN A 53 3.27 0.93 -5.36
N ILE A 54 2.49 0.12 -4.64
CA ILE A 54 2.78 -1.32 -4.50
C ILE A 54 2.79 -1.98 -5.87
N ARG A 55 1.79 -1.69 -6.70
CA ARG A 55 1.70 -2.25 -8.05
C ARG A 55 2.91 -1.88 -8.90
N ASP A 56 3.32 -0.61 -8.87
CA ASP A 56 4.47 -0.14 -9.63
C ASP A 56 5.75 -0.84 -9.20
N LEU A 57 5.95 -1.01 -7.89
CA LEU A 57 7.12 -1.71 -7.36
C LEU A 57 7.11 -3.19 -7.73
N LEU A 58 5.96 -3.84 -7.71
CA LEU A 58 5.84 -5.23 -8.11
C LEU A 58 6.19 -5.41 -9.59
N GLN A 59 5.75 -4.49 -10.45
CA GLN A 59 6.08 -4.53 -11.87
C GLN A 59 7.58 -4.36 -12.09
N GLU A 60 8.21 -3.44 -11.37
CA GLU A 60 9.66 -3.26 -11.44
C GLU A 60 10.39 -4.52 -10.98
N LEU A 61 9.94 -5.11 -9.88
CA LEU A 61 10.53 -6.34 -9.34
C LEU A 61 10.44 -7.49 -10.34
N TRP A 62 9.29 -7.67 -10.97
CA TRP A 62 9.11 -8.72 -11.96
C TRP A 62 10.03 -8.52 -13.16
N LYS A 63 10.19 -7.29 -13.63
CA LYS A 63 11.12 -6.99 -14.71
C LYS A 63 12.55 -7.33 -14.35
N LEU A 64 12.97 -6.99 -13.15
CA LEU A 64 14.32 -7.29 -12.68
C LEU A 64 14.57 -8.78 -12.58
N GLN A 65 13.58 -9.54 -12.13
CA GLN A 65 13.69 -11.00 -12.03
C GLN A 65 13.68 -11.67 -13.39
N ASP A 66 12.91 -11.16 -14.33
CA ASP A 66 12.86 -11.71 -15.69
C ASP A 66 14.16 -11.50 -16.46
N GLU A 67 14.93 -10.46 -16.13
CA GLU A 67 16.20 -10.17 -16.78
C GLU A 67 17.34 -11.08 -16.30
N GLU A 68 17.13 -11.82 -15.25
CA GLU A 68 18.09 -12.79 -14.75
C GLU A 68 17.85 -14.17 -15.38
#